data_86660908044e55e36a43de0f5e9eea73
#
_entry.id   86660908044e55e36a43de0f5e9eea73
#
_cell.length_a   1.000
_cell.length_b   1.000
_cell.length_c   1.000
_cell.angle_alpha   90.00
_cell.angle_beta   90.00
_cell.angle_gamma   90.00
#
_symmetry.space_group_name_H-M   'P 1'
#
loop_
_entity.id
_entity.type
_entity.pdbx_description
1 polymer ?
#
loop_
_entity_poly.entity_id
_entity_poly.type
_entity_poly.pdbx_seq_one_letter_code
_entity_poly.pdbx_strand_id
1 'polypeptide(L)'
;MVNLAVHIGKLKLKNPVMAASGTFGTEYGELVNINSLGAIITKTITLIGRIGNPPPRIVETPSGMLNSIGLENKGLDDFLENKLPLLNKIKVPIVASIAGDDEDEFAQLAKRLSKAPRVDALELNLSCPNIKYGDREHLIAQDEKATYSVVEKARKITKLTLIVKLSPNVTDIKKIAKAAEAAGADCVSLVNTFIGMAVDITTRKPILGNITGGLSGPAIKPLALRLVWEAYNAVKIPIIGMGGIMNYKDALEFIICGASAIQVGTANFVNPKAPIEIIEGLKKYLAKNKISAVNKFIGSLKT
;
A
#
# COMPACT_ATOMS: atom_id res chain seq x y z
N MET A 1 -9.76 -26.55 10.87
CA MET A 1 -9.22 -25.19 11.06
C MET A 1 -9.38 -24.41 9.77
N VAL A 2 -9.72 -23.11 9.83
CA VAL A 2 -9.80 -22.24 8.65
C VAL A 2 -8.40 -21.86 8.19
N ASN A 3 -8.13 -21.97 6.89
CA ASN A 3 -6.86 -21.55 6.29
C ASN A 3 -6.96 -20.11 5.77
N LEU A 4 -6.15 -19.19 6.31
CA LEU A 4 -6.04 -17.80 5.85
C LEU A 4 -4.82 -17.56 4.98
N ALA A 5 -3.97 -18.55 4.70
CA ALA A 5 -2.75 -18.36 3.92
C ALA A 5 -3.06 -17.96 2.47
N VAL A 6 -2.31 -16.99 1.98
CA VAL A 6 -2.39 -16.49 0.59
C VAL A 6 -0.99 -16.34 0.00
N HIS A 7 -0.91 -16.20 -1.32
CA HIS A 7 0.34 -15.98 -2.05
C HIS A 7 0.26 -14.68 -2.86
N ILE A 8 1.32 -13.89 -2.79
CA ILE A 8 1.51 -12.68 -3.59
C ILE A 8 2.84 -12.82 -4.33
N GLY A 9 2.78 -13.19 -5.62
CA GLY A 9 3.96 -13.62 -6.34
C GLY A 9 4.65 -14.80 -5.61
N LYS A 10 5.93 -14.64 -5.27
CA LYS A 10 6.70 -15.64 -4.50
C LYS A 10 6.50 -15.52 -2.98
N LEU A 11 5.86 -14.46 -2.53
CA LEU A 11 5.68 -14.17 -1.10
C LEU A 11 4.54 -15.01 -0.53
N LYS A 12 4.84 -15.81 0.51
CA LYS A 12 3.86 -16.61 1.24
C LYS A 12 3.43 -15.85 2.49
N LEU A 13 2.15 -15.53 2.59
CA LEU A 13 1.56 -14.85 3.74
C LEU A 13 0.71 -15.84 4.52
N LYS A 14 0.88 -15.90 5.84
CA LYS A 14 0.07 -16.77 6.70
C LYS A 14 -1.40 -16.33 6.86
N ASN A 15 -1.69 -15.07 6.51
CA ASN A 15 -3.02 -14.50 6.39
C ASN A 15 -2.97 -13.28 5.45
N PRO A 16 -4.11 -12.80 4.93
CA PRO A 16 -4.13 -11.75 3.91
C PRO A 16 -3.95 -10.32 4.45
N VAL A 17 -3.76 -10.12 5.76
CA VAL A 17 -3.80 -8.78 6.38
C VAL A 17 -2.40 -8.24 6.57
N MET A 18 -2.13 -7.08 5.98
CA MET A 18 -0.87 -6.35 6.07
C MET A 18 -1.11 -4.94 6.60
N ALA A 19 -0.09 -4.33 7.20
CA ALA A 19 -0.11 -2.91 7.54
C ALA A 19 0.39 -2.07 6.35
N ALA A 20 -0.34 -1.01 6.00
CA ALA A 20 0.01 -0.14 4.88
C ALA A 20 1.23 0.75 5.18
N SER A 21 2.01 1.04 4.14
CA SER A 21 3.20 1.90 4.24
C SER A 21 2.89 3.24 4.93
N GLY A 22 3.73 3.60 5.91
CA GLY A 22 3.66 4.89 6.61
C GLY A 22 2.56 5.01 7.66
N THR A 23 1.87 3.91 7.99
CA THR A 23 0.79 3.90 9.01
C THR A 23 1.06 2.95 10.17
N PHE A 24 2.18 2.24 10.13
CA PHE A 24 2.52 1.22 11.10
C PHE A 24 4.03 1.02 11.13
N GLY A 25 4.63 0.95 12.31
CA GLY A 25 6.07 0.76 12.50
C GLY A 25 6.38 -0.24 13.61
N THR A 26 7.67 -0.38 13.94
CA THR A 26 8.15 -1.28 15.01
C THR A 26 7.64 -0.90 16.38
N GLU A 27 7.35 0.38 16.62
CA GLU A 27 6.77 0.95 17.84
C GLU A 27 5.40 0.34 18.17
N TYR A 28 4.65 -0.09 17.18
CA TYR A 28 3.37 -0.79 17.41
C TYR A 28 3.55 -2.15 18.09
N GLY A 29 4.78 -2.68 18.15
CA GLY A 29 5.10 -3.93 18.85
C GLY A 29 4.80 -3.92 20.35
N GLU A 30 4.72 -2.75 20.96
CA GLU A 30 4.30 -2.56 22.34
C GLU A 30 2.78 -2.69 22.53
N LEU A 31 2.00 -2.44 21.47
CA LEU A 31 0.54 -2.44 21.50
C LEU A 31 -0.06 -3.73 20.95
N VAL A 32 0.60 -4.33 19.97
CA VAL A 32 0.09 -5.52 19.25
C VAL A 32 1.22 -6.48 18.90
N ASN A 33 0.87 -7.78 18.79
CA ASN A 33 1.81 -8.77 18.27
C ASN A 33 1.95 -8.62 16.75
N ILE A 34 2.94 -7.84 16.32
CA ILE A 34 3.27 -7.60 14.91
C ILE A 34 3.43 -8.91 14.13
N ASN A 35 3.96 -9.96 14.78
CA ASN A 35 4.13 -11.26 14.16
C ASN A 35 2.81 -11.96 13.84
N SER A 36 1.65 -11.44 14.22
CA SER A 36 0.35 -11.98 13.80
C SER A 36 -0.05 -11.53 12.40
N LEU A 37 0.51 -10.46 11.85
CA LEU A 37 0.22 -9.96 10.50
C LEU A 37 0.67 -10.93 9.40
N GLY A 38 0.17 -10.73 8.20
CA GLY A 38 0.64 -11.42 7.00
C GLY A 38 2.02 -10.92 6.55
N ALA A 39 2.20 -9.61 6.52
CA ALA A 39 3.46 -8.91 6.25
C ALA A 39 3.43 -7.48 6.80
N ILE A 40 4.57 -6.82 6.78
CA ILE A 40 4.70 -5.37 7.06
C ILE A 40 5.25 -4.68 5.84
N ILE A 41 4.66 -3.54 5.49
CA ILE A 41 5.21 -2.63 4.49
C ILE A 41 5.93 -1.48 5.22
N THR A 42 7.19 -1.25 4.89
CA THR A 42 7.97 -0.17 5.50
C THR A 42 7.43 1.21 5.12
N LYS A 43 7.79 2.23 5.89
CA LYS A 43 7.70 3.61 5.40
C LYS A 43 8.43 3.69 4.06
N THR A 44 7.86 4.42 3.09
CA THR A 44 8.48 4.58 1.77
C THR A 44 9.87 5.19 1.89
N ILE A 45 10.84 4.57 1.24
CA ILE A 45 12.25 4.90 1.23
C ILE A 45 12.58 5.57 -0.09
N THR A 46 13.29 6.69 -0.07
CA THR A 46 13.87 7.33 -1.26
C THR A 46 15.39 7.18 -1.26
N LEU A 47 16.03 7.38 -2.41
CA LEU A 47 17.47 7.23 -2.52
C LEU A 47 18.19 8.22 -1.60
N ILE A 48 17.78 9.48 -1.64
CA ILE A 48 18.21 10.56 -0.75
C ILE A 48 17.07 10.88 0.21
N GLY A 49 17.38 11.31 1.43
CA GLY A 49 16.39 11.71 2.43
C GLY A 49 15.51 12.88 1.96
N ARG A 50 14.25 12.88 2.39
CA ARG A 50 13.29 13.97 2.12
C ARG A 50 12.77 14.56 3.42
N ILE A 51 12.76 15.88 3.52
CA ILE A 51 12.23 16.63 4.67
C ILE A 51 10.70 16.53 4.75
N GLY A 52 10.04 16.26 3.62
CA GLY A 52 8.57 16.28 3.50
C GLY A 52 8.01 17.68 3.28
N ASN A 53 6.68 17.76 3.27
CA ASN A 53 5.97 19.01 3.02
C ASN A 53 5.91 19.90 4.27
N PRO A 54 5.66 21.22 4.13
CA PRO A 54 5.43 22.12 5.25
C PRO A 54 4.23 21.67 6.11
N PRO A 55 4.28 21.86 7.45
CA PRO A 55 3.12 21.63 8.32
C PRO A 55 2.06 22.77 8.13
N PRO A 56 0.79 22.50 8.51
CA PRO A 56 0.23 21.24 8.97
C PRO A 56 0.16 20.17 7.88
N ARG A 57 0.47 18.90 8.24
CA ARG A 57 0.55 17.79 7.29
C ARG A 57 -0.61 16.83 7.36
N ILE A 58 -1.45 16.94 8.39
CA ILE A 58 -2.59 16.06 8.65
C ILE A 58 -3.76 16.91 9.09
N VAL A 59 -4.95 16.54 8.61
CA VAL A 59 -6.22 17.08 9.08
C VAL A 59 -7.29 16.00 9.05
N GLU A 60 -8.08 15.90 10.12
CA GLU A 60 -9.23 15.00 10.15
C GLU A 60 -10.36 15.54 9.28
N THR A 61 -11.15 14.62 8.75
CA THR A 61 -12.40 14.89 8.02
C THR A 61 -13.53 14.09 8.64
N PRO A 62 -14.81 14.39 8.36
CA PRO A 62 -15.94 13.67 8.99
C PRO A 62 -15.89 12.15 8.87
N SER A 63 -15.28 11.60 7.82
CA SER A 63 -15.20 10.15 7.57
C SER A 63 -13.82 9.68 7.14
N GLY A 64 -12.76 10.33 7.63
CA GLY A 64 -11.39 9.96 7.28
C GLY A 64 -10.39 11.04 7.64
N MET A 65 -9.31 11.11 6.88
CA MET A 65 -8.26 12.10 7.08
C MET A 65 -7.60 12.50 5.76
N LEU A 66 -7.13 13.73 5.69
CA LEU A 66 -6.21 14.19 4.67
C LEU A 66 -4.78 14.16 5.23
N ASN A 67 -3.83 13.71 4.42
CA ASN A 67 -2.43 13.81 4.73
C ASN A 67 -1.61 14.40 3.58
N SER A 68 -0.60 15.17 3.92
CA SER A 68 0.37 15.73 3.01
C SER A 68 1.77 15.60 3.58
N ILE A 69 2.21 14.37 3.86
CA ILE A 69 3.51 14.09 4.50
C ILE A 69 4.68 14.43 3.55
N GLY A 70 4.53 14.20 2.23
CA GLY A 70 5.59 14.47 1.25
C GLY A 70 6.75 13.49 1.28
N LEU A 71 6.47 12.22 1.61
CA LEU A 71 7.47 11.12 1.70
C LEU A 71 8.64 11.43 2.65
N GLU A 72 8.42 12.15 3.75
CA GLU A 72 9.47 12.38 4.76
C GLU A 72 10.14 11.06 5.14
N ASN A 73 11.46 10.99 4.96
CA ASN A 73 12.30 9.86 5.32
C ASN A 73 13.78 10.29 5.29
N LYS A 74 14.67 9.52 5.92
CA LYS A 74 16.10 9.83 5.99
C LYS A 74 16.94 9.26 4.84
N GLY A 75 16.31 8.60 3.87
CA GLY A 75 16.97 7.99 2.72
C GLY A 75 17.37 6.53 2.92
N LEU A 76 17.92 5.95 1.85
CA LEU A 76 18.24 4.54 1.79
C LEU A 76 19.35 4.12 2.76
N ASP A 77 20.40 4.93 2.93
CA ASP A 77 21.51 4.59 3.79
C ASP A 77 21.07 4.52 5.27
N ASP A 78 20.31 5.53 5.74
CA ASP A 78 19.73 5.47 7.10
C ASP A 78 18.80 4.26 7.28
N PHE A 79 18.02 3.92 6.25
CA PHE A 79 17.16 2.74 6.34
C PHE A 79 17.98 1.47 6.53
N LEU A 80 19.03 1.27 5.74
CA LEU A 80 19.88 0.07 5.80
C LEU A 80 20.65 -0.02 7.11
N GLU A 81 21.17 1.09 7.61
CA GLU A 81 22.03 1.14 8.81
C GLU A 81 21.24 1.18 10.12
N ASN A 82 20.14 1.93 10.17
CA ASN A 82 19.46 2.23 11.42
C ASN A 82 18.05 1.62 11.53
N LYS A 83 17.30 1.42 10.42
CA LYS A 83 15.93 0.94 10.46
C LYS A 83 15.81 -0.55 10.20
N LEU A 84 16.49 -1.05 9.18
CA LEU A 84 16.43 -2.47 8.82
C LEU A 84 16.88 -3.41 9.94
N PRO A 85 17.92 -3.11 10.73
CA PRO A 85 18.30 -3.95 11.88
C PRO A 85 17.21 -4.10 12.93
N LEU A 86 16.36 -3.08 13.14
CA LEU A 86 15.24 -3.14 14.07
C LEU A 86 14.18 -4.16 13.63
N LEU A 87 14.09 -4.42 12.33
CA LEU A 87 13.15 -5.39 11.75
C LEU A 87 13.60 -6.84 11.91
N ASN A 88 14.83 -7.11 12.33
CA ASN A 88 15.36 -8.48 12.52
C ASN A 88 14.56 -9.31 13.54
N LYS A 89 13.92 -8.66 14.51
CA LYS A 89 13.07 -9.32 15.52
C LYS A 89 11.70 -9.74 14.97
N ILE A 90 11.31 -9.20 13.82
CA ILE A 90 10.02 -9.46 13.18
C ILE A 90 10.14 -10.72 12.32
N LYS A 91 9.21 -11.67 12.51
CA LYS A 91 9.23 -12.99 11.84
C LYS A 91 8.37 -13.04 10.58
N VAL A 92 7.51 -12.04 10.36
CA VAL A 92 6.71 -11.94 9.14
C VAL A 92 7.51 -11.30 8.00
N PRO A 93 7.12 -11.52 6.74
CA PRO A 93 7.76 -10.89 5.60
C PRO A 93 7.81 -9.37 5.70
N ILE A 94 8.94 -8.80 5.27
CA ILE A 94 9.16 -7.36 5.18
C ILE A 94 9.12 -6.94 3.71
N VAL A 95 8.19 -6.07 3.38
CA VAL A 95 8.05 -5.44 2.06
C VAL A 95 8.64 -4.04 2.15
N ALA A 96 9.72 -3.78 1.44
CA ALA A 96 10.29 -2.44 1.38
C ALA A 96 9.53 -1.58 0.36
N SER A 97 8.83 -0.55 0.84
CA SER A 97 8.20 0.45 -0.02
C SER A 97 9.24 1.45 -0.49
N ILE A 98 9.33 1.69 -1.80
CA ILE A 98 10.32 2.58 -2.42
C ILE A 98 9.67 3.60 -3.36
N ALA A 99 10.26 4.79 -3.43
CA ALA A 99 9.89 5.82 -4.39
C ALA A 99 11.15 6.54 -4.92
N GLY A 100 11.12 6.90 -6.18
CA GLY A 100 12.14 7.68 -6.86
C GLY A 100 11.50 8.73 -7.76
N ASP A 101 12.27 9.71 -8.19
CA ASP A 101 11.80 10.75 -9.10
C ASP A 101 11.79 10.28 -10.56
N ASP A 102 12.60 9.27 -10.87
CA ASP A 102 12.70 8.64 -12.17
C ASP A 102 12.95 7.11 -12.06
N GLU A 103 12.98 6.44 -13.21
CA GLU A 103 13.21 5.00 -13.30
C GLU A 103 14.61 4.56 -12.84
N ASP A 104 15.62 5.45 -12.90
CA ASP A 104 16.97 5.14 -12.46
C ASP A 104 17.08 5.10 -10.94
N GLU A 105 16.41 6.00 -10.25
CA GLU A 105 16.33 5.97 -8.78
C GLU A 105 15.60 4.73 -8.28
N PHE A 106 14.45 4.36 -8.91
CA PHE A 106 13.77 3.10 -8.59
C PHE A 106 14.67 1.88 -8.81
N ALA A 107 15.44 1.87 -9.90
CA ALA A 107 16.38 0.80 -10.21
C ALA A 107 17.53 0.71 -9.18
N GLN A 108 18.10 1.84 -8.76
CA GLN A 108 19.14 1.89 -7.75
C GLN A 108 18.63 1.40 -6.39
N LEU A 109 17.45 1.86 -5.97
CA LEU A 109 16.78 1.41 -4.75
C LEU A 109 16.54 -0.11 -4.78
N ALA A 110 15.96 -0.61 -5.90
CA ALA A 110 15.71 -2.03 -6.09
C ALA A 110 17.00 -2.86 -6.03
N LYS A 111 18.09 -2.39 -6.64
CA LYS A 111 19.40 -3.06 -6.65
C LYS A 111 19.98 -3.22 -5.24
N ARG A 112 19.94 -2.16 -4.44
CA ARG A 112 20.52 -2.16 -3.09
C ARG A 112 19.66 -2.96 -2.12
N LEU A 113 18.35 -2.77 -2.14
CA LEU A 113 17.41 -3.46 -1.25
C LEU A 113 17.27 -4.95 -1.57
N SER A 114 17.43 -5.36 -2.83
CA SER A 114 17.45 -6.80 -3.20
C SER A 114 18.62 -7.58 -2.62
N LYS A 115 19.67 -6.89 -2.20
CA LYS A 115 20.84 -7.49 -1.53
C LYS A 115 20.76 -7.38 -0.01
N ALA A 116 19.82 -6.61 0.51
CA ALA A 116 19.66 -6.39 1.93
C ALA A 116 19.01 -7.61 2.61
N PRO A 117 19.57 -8.10 3.73
CA PRO A 117 18.94 -9.18 4.48
C PRO A 117 17.56 -8.72 4.98
N ARG A 118 16.60 -9.65 5.06
CA ARG A 118 15.25 -9.40 5.57
C ARG A 118 14.34 -8.53 4.70
N VAL A 119 14.75 -8.13 3.51
CA VAL A 119 13.83 -7.57 2.51
C VAL A 119 13.32 -8.73 1.65
N ASP A 120 12.03 -9.05 1.82
CA ASP A 120 11.41 -10.21 1.19
C ASP A 120 10.67 -9.85 -0.12
N ALA A 121 10.26 -8.56 -0.25
CA ALA A 121 9.60 -8.00 -1.43
C ALA A 121 9.83 -6.50 -1.54
N LEU A 122 9.56 -5.94 -2.73
CA LEU A 122 9.55 -4.50 -2.98
C LEU A 122 8.14 -4.03 -3.35
N GLU A 123 7.71 -2.89 -2.80
CA GLU A 123 6.52 -2.16 -3.25
C GLU A 123 6.95 -0.85 -3.92
N LEU A 124 6.78 -0.74 -5.24
CA LEU A 124 7.04 0.49 -6.00
C LEU A 124 5.89 1.47 -5.76
N ASN A 125 6.13 2.52 -5.00
CA ASN A 125 5.15 3.57 -4.72
C ASN A 125 5.18 4.61 -5.85
N LEU A 126 4.50 4.33 -6.96
CA LEU A 126 4.40 5.21 -8.14
C LEU A 126 3.33 6.31 -7.97
N SER A 127 2.62 6.32 -6.86
CA SER A 127 1.29 6.90 -6.72
C SER A 127 1.15 7.94 -5.62
N CYS A 128 2.25 8.47 -5.05
CA CYS A 128 2.17 9.45 -3.99
C CYS A 128 1.70 10.81 -4.53
N PRO A 129 0.50 11.31 -4.16
CA PRO A 129 -0.02 12.58 -4.68
C PRO A 129 0.63 13.82 -4.05
N ASN A 130 1.45 13.61 -3.02
CA ASN A 130 2.00 14.68 -2.19
C ASN A 130 3.42 15.10 -2.57
N ILE A 131 3.92 14.64 -3.72
CA ILE A 131 5.23 14.98 -4.25
C ILE A 131 5.16 15.31 -5.75
N LYS A 132 6.12 16.11 -6.22
CA LYS A 132 6.38 16.29 -7.64
C LYS A 132 7.43 15.26 -8.07
N TYR A 133 7.24 14.63 -9.21
CA TYR A 133 8.18 13.69 -9.81
C TYR A 133 9.03 14.45 -10.86
N GLY A 134 10.05 15.17 -10.40
CA GLY A 134 10.86 16.06 -11.27
C GLY A 134 9.97 17.09 -11.98
N ASP A 135 10.18 17.26 -13.28
CA ASP A 135 9.41 18.20 -14.13
C ASP A 135 8.12 17.59 -14.71
N ARG A 136 7.70 16.39 -14.25
CA ARG A 136 6.49 15.74 -14.75
C ARG A 136 5.23 16.44 -14.25
N GLU A 137 4.30 16.71 -15.15
CA GLU A 137 2.97 17.25 -14.81
C GLU A 137 2.08 16.24 -14.09
N HIS A 138 2.34 14.94 -14.27
CA HIS A 138 1.53 13.83 -13.76
C HIS A 138 2.34 12.84 -12.93
N LEU A 139 1.66 12.14 -12.02
CA LEU A 139 2.24 11.02 -11.28
C LEU A 139 2.64 9.90 -12.27
N ILE A 140 3.71 9.16 -11.94
CA ILE A 140 4.12 7.97 -12.73
C ILE A 140 2.93 7.01 -12.88
N ALA A 141 2.17 6.77 -11.80
CA ALA A 141 0.99 5.90 -11.82
C ALA A 141 -0.25 6.48 -12.55
N GLN A 142 -0.13 7.60 -13.25
CA GLN A 142 -1.18 8.17 -14.11
C GLN A 142 -0.87 7.99 -15.60
N ASP A 143 0.34 7.54 -15.92
CA ASP A 143 0.81 7.31 -17.29
C ASP A 143 1.22 5.84 -17.48
N GLU A 144 0.63 5.19 -18.51
CA GLU A 144 0.88 3.77 -18.81
C GLU A 144 2.34 3.51 -19.19
N LYS A 145 2.94 4.39 -20.00
CA LYS A 145 4.32 4.23 -20.49
C LYS A 145 5.31 4.45 -19.37
N ALA A 146 5.09 5.48 -18.53
CA ALA A 146 5.93 5.74 -17.36
C ALA A 146 5.85 4.59 -16.34
N THR A 147 4.63 4.09 -16.08
CA THR A 147 4.43 2.90 -15.22
C THR A 147 5.18 1.69 -15.78
N TYR A 148 5.03 1.41 -17.07
CA TYR A 148 5.73 0.30 -17.72
C TYR A 148 7.26 0.42 -17.60
N SER A 149 7.82 1.59 -17.95
CA SER A 149 9.27 1.84 -17.91
C SER A 149 9.90 1.61 -16.55
N VAL A 150 9.29 2.19 -15.49
CA VAL A 150 9.78 2.03 -14.12
C VAL A 150 9.73 0.58 -13.67
N VAL A 151 8.59 -0.10 -13.91
CA VAL A 151 8.40 -1.49 -13.48
C VAL A 151 9.34 -2.44 -14.24
N GLU A 152 9.48 -2.30 -15.56
CA GLU A 152 10.37 -3.11 -16.37
C GLU A 152 11.83 -2.95 -15.93
N LYS A 153 12.27 -1.71 -15.69
CA LYS A 153 13.64 -1.43 -15.25
C LYS A 153 13.92 -2.02 -13.88
N ALA A 154 13.00 -1.87 -12.92
CA ALA A 154 13.10 -2.50 -11.62
C ALA A 154 13.11 -4.04 -11.74
N ARG A 155 12.24 -4.62 -12.59
CA ARG A 155 12.14 -6.08 -12.81
C ARG A 155 13.43 -6.67 -13.34
N LYS A 156 14.11 -6.01 -14.27
CA LYS A 156 15.42 -6.47 -14.79
C LYS A 156 16.50 -6.59 -13.71
N ILE A 157 16.36 -5.84 -12.62
CA ILE A 157 17.37 -5.76 -11.54
C ILE A 157 17.06 -6.71 -10.39
N THR A 158 15.80 -6.88 -10.01
CA THR A 158 15.42 -7.68 -8.84
C THR A 158 14.71 -8.98 -9.19
N LYS A 159 14.94 -10.03 -8.38
CA LYS A 159 14.19 -11.29 -8.42
C LYS A 159 13.18 -11.40 -7.27
N LEU A 160 13.13 -10.41 -6.38
CA LEU A 160 12.15 -10.32 -5.31
C LEU A 160 10.75 -10.17 -5.88
N THR A 161 9.74 -10.51 -5.09
CA THR A 161 8.35 -10.17 -5.43
C THR A 161 8.24 -8.66 -5.59
N LEU A 162 7.73 -8.23 -6.77
CA LEU A 162 7.60 -6.82 -7.14
C LEU A 162 6.13 -6.43 -7.13
N ILE A 163 5.75 -5.62 -6.17
CA ILE A 163 4.41 -5.07 -5.99
C ILE A 163 4.40 -3.65 -6.55
N VAL A 164 3.40 -3.31 -7.34
CA VAL A 164 3.27 -1.96 -7.92
C VAL A 164 2.06 -1.26 -7.33
N LYS A 165 2.30 -0.18 -6.57
CA LYS A 165 1.25 0.59 -5.90
C LYS A 165 0.71 1.67 -6.81
N LEU A 166 -0.59 1.55 -7.13
CA LEU A 166 -1.27 2.39 -8.10
C LEU A 166 -2.04 3.55 -7.46
N SER A 167 -2.20 4.61 -8.24
CA SER A 167 -2.99 5.80 -7.87
C SER A 167 -4.47 5.59 -8.21
N PRO A 168 -5.39 6.04 -7.34
CA PRO A 168 -6.81 6.11 -7.71
C PRO A 168 -7.15 7.32 -8.59
N ASN A 169 -6.22 8.27 -8.73
CA ASN A 169 -6.45 9.52 -9.45
C ASN A 169 -6.17 9.36 -10.95
N VAL A 170 -6.87 8.41 -11.55
CA VAL A 170 -6.76 8.02 -12.97
C VAL A 170 -8.17 7.87 -13.57
N THR A 171 -8.27 8.02 -14.87
CA THR A 171 -9.54 7.82 -15.60
C THR A 171 -9.85 6.35 -15.83
N ASP A 172 -8.83 5.52 -16.04
CA ASP A 172 -8.96 4.08 -16.27
C ASP A 172 -7.85 3.31 -15.58
N ILE A 173 -8.15 2.74 -14.42
CA ILE A 173 -7.19 1.96 -13.62
C ILE A 173 -6.75 0.67 -14.33
N LYS A 174 -7.59 0.12 -15.21
CA LYS A 174 -7.31 -1.13 -15.93
C LYS A 174 -6.10 -1.01 -16.84
N LYS A 175 -5.93 0.15 -17.49
CA LYS A 175 -4.80 0.41 -18.38
C LYS A 175 -3.49 0.44 -17.60
N ILE A 176 -3.47 1.14 -16.47
CA ILE A 176 -2.27 1.23 -15.62
C ILE A 176 -1.93 -0.13 -15.00
N ALA A 177 -2.93 -0.89 -14.53
CA ALA A 177 -2.72 -2.23 -14.00
C ALA A 177 -2.16 -3.19 -15.06
N LYS A 178 -2.67 -3.15 -16.30
CA LYS A 178 -2.14 -3.95 -17.43
C LYS A 178 -0.71 -3.55 -17.80
N ALA A 179 -0.38 -2.26 -17.77
CA ALA A 179 0.98 -1.80 -18.01
C ALA A 179 1.96 -2.34 -16.96
N ALA A 180 1.58 -2.33 -15.68
CA ALA A 180 2.37 -2.89 -14.60
C ALA A 180 2.56 -4.42 -14.78
N GLU A 181 1.49 -5.17 -15.10
CA GLU A 181 1.57 -6.62 -15.35
C GLU A 181 2.47 -6.93 -16.54
N ALA A 182 2.29 -6.26 -17.67
CA ALA A 182 3.08 -6.45 -18.88
C ALA A 182 4.57 -6.15 -18.66
N ALA A 183 4.90 -5.22 -17.77
CA ALA A 183 6.27 -4.88 -17.38
C ALA A 183 6.91 -5.85 -16.39
N GLY A 184 6.17 -6.87 -15.91
CA GLY A 184 6.67 -7.93 -15.05
C GLY A 184 6.45 -7.71 -13.55
N ALA A 185 5.43 -6.95 -13.17
CA ALA A 185 4.95 -6.93 -11.79
C ALA A 185 4.42 -8.31 -11.38
N ASP A 186 4.73 -8.73 -10.15
CA ASP A 186 4.16 -9.96 -9.56
C ASP A 186 2.79 -9.70 -8.92
N CYS A 187 2.47 -8.44 -8.62
CA CYS A 187 1.24 -8.01 -7.96
C CYS A 187 1.02 -6.50 -8.16
N VAL A 188 -0.22 -6.06 -8.15
CA VAL A 188 -0.56 -4.65 -8.00
C VAL A 188 -1.22 -4.40 -6.65
N SER A 189 -0.89 -3.27 -6.00
CA SER A 189 -1.59 -2.81 -4.80
C SER A 189 -2.34 -1.52 -5.09
N LEU A 190 -3.59 -1.45 -4.70
CA LEU A 190 -4.47 -0.30 -4.95
C LEU A 190 -5.57 -0.20 -3.87
N VAL A 191 -5.86 1.00 -3.43
CA VAL A 191 -5.46 2.28 -3.99
C VAL A 191 -4.60 3.08 -2.99
N ASN A 192 -3.76 4.00 -3.50
CA ASN A 192 -3.26 5.09 -2.69
C ASN A 192 -4.41 6.07 -2.40
N THR A 193 -4.13 7.25 -1.88
CA THR A 193 -5.12 8.23 -1.44
C THR A 193 -5.67 9.07 -2.59
N PHE A 194 -6.91 9.52 -2.48
CA PHE A 194 -7.53 10.46 -3.41
C PHE A 194 -7.09 11.89 -3.09
N ILE A 195 -6.81 12.70 -4.10
CA ILE A 195 -6.47 14.12 -3.88
C ILE A 195 -7.70 14.85 -3.35
N GLY A 196 -7.51 15.59 -2.27
CA GLY A 196 -8.53 16.40 -1.61
C GLY A 196 -7.96 17.65 -0.98
N MET A 197 -8.83 18.51 -0.47
CA MET A 197 -8.47 19.78 0.18
C MET A 197 -9.41 20.05 1.36
N ALA A 198 -8.88 20.75 2.38
CA ALA A 198 -9.67 21.32 3.46
C ALA A 198 -9.36 22.80 3.61
N VAL A 199 -10.39 23.59 3.90
CA VAL A 199 -10.30 25.06 3.98
C VAL A 199 -10.80 25.54 5.35
N ASP A 200 -10.03 26.43 5.97
CA ASP A 200 -10.45 27.20 7.13
C ASP A 200 -11.29 28.39 6.65
N ILE A 201 -12.57 28.39 7.00
CA ILE A 201 -13.52 29.45 6.59
C ILE A 201 -13.22 30.80 7.24
N THR A 202 -12.58 30.82 8.40
CA THR A 202 -12.27 32.05 9.13
C THR A 202 -11.10 32.79 8.48
N THR A 203 -10.03 32.04 8.22
CA THR A 203 -8.81 32.60 7.58
C THR A 203 -8.86 32.59 6.05
N ARG A 204 -9.82 31.84 5.47
CA ARG A 204 -9.96 31.58 4.03
C ARG A 204 -8.68 30.98 3.41
N LYS A 205 -7.96 30.17 4.18
CA LYS A 205 -6.73 29.51 3.77
C LYS A 205 -6.88 27.99 3.74
N PRO A 206 -6.09 27.27 2.94
CA PRO A 206 -5.96 25.83 3.07
C PRO A 206 -5.49 25.46 4.48
N ILE A 207 -6.03 24.38 5.04
CA ILE A 207 -5.58 23.88 6.36
C ILE A 207 -4.23 23.19 6.24
N LEU A 208 -3.98 22.44 5.15
CA LEU A 208 -2.70 21.78 4.90
C LEU A 208 -1.66 22.77 4.36
N GLY A 209 -0.43 22.68 4.85
CA GLY A 209 0.68 23.51 4.40
C GLY A 209 1.03 23.36 2.91
N ASN A 210 0.67 22.21 2.30
CA ASN A 210 0.83 21.93 0.87
C ASN A 210 -0.46 22.17 0.04
N ILE A 211 -1.45 22.90 0.59
CA ILE A 211 -2.75 23.19 -0.02
C ILE A 211 -3.62 21.94 -0.14
N THR A 212 -3.19 20.92 -0.88
CA THR A 212 -3.88 19.64 -1.08
C THR A 212 -3.19 18.51 -0.33
N GLY A 213 -3.93 17.41 -0.14
CA GLY A 213 -3.42 16.20 0.47
C GLY A 213 -4.17 14.97 0.00
N GLY A 214 -3.72 13.81 0.42
CA GLY A 214 -4.36 12.53 0.11
C GLY A 214 -5.46 12.20 1.12
N LEU A 215 -6.71 12.06 0.66
CA LEU A 215 -7.84 11.59 1.46
C LEU A 215 -7.78 10.08 1.63
N SER A 216 -7.92 9.62 2.86
CA SER A 216 -7.96 8.21 3.26
C SER A 216 -9.03 7.97 4.34
N GLY A 217 -9.27 6.71 4.70
CA GLY A 217 -10.27 6.33 5.70
C GLY A 217 -11.60 5.88 5.09
N PRO A 218 -12.68 5.72 5.89
CA PRO A 218 -13.94 5.13 5.46
C PRO A 218 -14.58 5.79 4.24
N ALA A 219 -14.40 7.11 4.08
CA ALA A 219 -14.96 7.87 2.97
C ALA A 219 -14.58 7.33 1.58
N ILE A 220 -13.38 6.75 1.43
CA ILE A 220 -12.91 6.28 0.12
C ILE A 220 -13.23 4.82 -0.16
N LYS A 221 -13.76 4.04 0.79
CA LYS A 221 -13.98 2.59 0.64
C LYS A 221 -14.77 2.23 -0.64
N PRO A 222 -15.94 2.82 -0.92
CA PRO A 222 -16.72 2.43 -2.11
C PRO A 222 -15.99 2.71 -3.43
N LEU A 223 -15.20 3.78 -3.48
CA LEU A 223 -14.37 4.11 -4.64
C LEU A 223 -13.22 3.10 -4.81
N ALA A 224 -12.55 2.77 -3.71
CA ALA A 224 -11.46 1.80 -3.71
C ALA A 224 -11.93 0.39 -4.11
N LEU A 225 -13.09 -0.05 -3.60
CA LEU A 225 -13.71 -1.33 -3.96
C LEU A 225 -13.95 -1.44 -5.46
N ARG A 226 -14.53 -0.39 -6.09
CA ARG A 226 -14.76 -0.35 -7.54
C ARG A 226 -13.45 -0.52 -8.31
N LEU A 227 -12.41 0.23 -7.92
CA LEU A 227 -11.12 0.19 -8.62
C LEU A 227 -10.43 -1.17 -8.45
N VAL A 228 -10.53 -1.81 -7.28
CA VAL A 228 -10.03 -3.18 -7.07
C VAL A 228 -10.77 -4.18 -7.96
N TRP A 229 -12.08 -4.11 -8.03
CA TRP A 229 -12.88 -4.98 -8.89
C TRP A 229 -12.56 -4.78 -10.39
N GLU A 230 -12.42 -3.53 -10.85
CA GLU A 230 -12.03 -3.23 -12.23
C GLU A 230 -10.63 -3.78 -12.57
N ALA A 231 -9.66 -3.61 -11.66
CA ALA A 231 -8.32 -4.14 -11.85
C ALA A 231 -8.32 -5.68 -11.85
N TYR A 232 -9.07 -6.33 -10.95
CA TYR A 232 -9.21 -7.79 -10.89
C TYR A 232 -9.71 -8.38 -12.22
N ASN A 233 -10.68 -7.73 -12.85
CA ASN A 233 -11.20 -8.16 -14.14
C ASN A 233 -10.25 -7.83 -15.33
N ALA A 234 -9.17 -7.08 -15.09
CA ALA A 234 -8.28 -6.62 -16.15
C ALA A 234 -6.93 -7.34 -16.19
N VAL A 235 -6.43 -7.84 -15.05
CA VAL A 235 -5.11 -8.49 -14.93
C VAL A 235 -5.24 -9.88 -14.34
N LYS A 236 -4.18 -10.70 -14.51
CA LYS A 236 -4.11 -12.09 -13.99
C LYS A 236 -3.26 -12.17 -12.71
N ILE A 237 -2.41 -11.19 -12.46
CA ILE A 237 -1.59 -11.13 -11.25
C ILE A 237 -2.44 -10.81 -10.02
N PRO A 238 -2.04 -11.28 -8.82
CA PRO A 238 -2.73 -10.98 -7.57
C PRO A 238 -2.91 -9.49 -7.32
N ILE A 239 -3.95 -9.15 -6.56
CA ILE A 239 -4.24 -7.77 -6.16
C ILE A 239 -4.19 -7.66 -4.65
N ILE A 240 -3.57 -6.60 -4.15
CA ILE A 240 -3.65 -6.18 -2.76
C ILE A 240 -4.60 -4.97 -2.69
N GLY A 241 -5.73 -5.15 -2.01
CA GLY A 241 -6.72 -4.08 -1.84
C GLY A 241 -6.43 -3.20 -0.63
N MET A 242 -6.63 -1.90 -0.76
CA MET A 242 -6.55 -0.95 0.35
C MET A 242 -7.45 0.27 0.12
N GLY A 243 -7.85 0.92 1.21
CA GLY A 243 -8.67 2.14 1.18
C GLY A 243 -9.96 1.99 1.99
N GLY A 244 -9.98 2.56 3.20
CA GLY A 244 -11.16 2.59 4.06
C GLY A 244 -11.52 1.28 4.75
N ILE A 245 -10.59 0.33 4.85
CA ILE A 245 -10.77 -0.94 5.59
C ILE A 245 -10.61 -0.65 7.08
N MET A 246 -11.73 -0.73 7.83
CA MET A 246 -11.77 -0.47 9.27
C MET A 246 -11.99 -1.75 10.09
N ASN A 247 -12.59 -2.78 9.50
CA ASN A 247 -12.96 -4.03 10.17
C ASN A 247 -12.97 -5.21 9.20
N TYR A 248 -13.27 -6.42 9.71
CA TYR A 248 -13.25 -7.65 8.91
C TYR A 248 -14.31 -7.71 7.81
N LYS A 249 -15.44 -6.99 7.95
CA LYS A 249 -16.48 -6.94 6.91
C LYS A 249 -15.96 -6.17 5.70
N ASP A 250 -15.33 -5.02 5.95
CA ASP A 250 -14.67 -4.26 4.88
C ASP A 250 -13.60 -5.10 4.18
N ALA A 251 -12.77 -5.82 4.94
CA ALA A 251 -11.76 -6.71 4.39
C ALA A 251 -12.36 -7.80 3.49
N LEU A 252 -13.50 -8.41 3.90
CA LEU A 252 -14.22 -9.40 3.10
C LEU A 252 -14.76 -8.78 1.80
N GLU A 253 -15.29 -7.56 1.83
CA GLU A 253 -15.75 -6.87 0.62
C GLU A 253 -14.61 -6.76 -0.41
N PHE A 254 -13.41 -6.35 0.01
CA PHE A 254 -12.24 -6.29 -0.87
C PHE A 254 -11.84 -7.66 -1.42
N ILE A 255 -11.85 -8.71 -0.58
CA ILE A 255 -11.51 -10.08 -1.00
C ILE A 255 -12.54 -10.59 -2.00
N ILE A 256 -13.84 -10.39 -1.76
CA ILE A 256 -14.93 -10.74 -2.67
C ILE A 256 -14.79 -10.01 -4.00
N CYS A 257 -14.36 -8.76 -4.00
CA CYS A 257 -14.09 -7.98 -5.20
C CYS A 257 -12.78 -8.35 -5.94
N GLY A 258 -11.99 -9.31 -5.41
CA GLY A 258 -10.83 -9.86 -6.11
C GLY A 258 -9.48 -9.62 -5.43
N ALA A 259 -9.44 -8.95 -4.28
CA ALA A 259 -8.19 -8.79 -3.55
C ALA A 259 -7.72 -10.11 -2.94
N SER A 260 -6.50 -10.51 -3.25
CA SER A 260 -5.83 -11.69 -2.66
C SER A 260 -5.30 -11.40 -1.25
N ALA A 261 -4.97 -10.14 -0.98
CA ALA A 261 -4.57 -9.64 0.33
C ALA A 261 -5.06 -8.19 0.50
N ILE A 262 -4.97 -7.66 1.72
CA ILE A 262 -5.39 -6.30 2.04
C ILE A 262 -4.31 -5.56 2.83
N GLN A 263 -4.25 -4.23 2.66
CA GLN A 263 -3.44 -3.36 3.52
C GLN A 263 -4.35 -2.45 4.35
N VAL A 264 -4.11 -2.43 5.67
CA VAL A 264 -4.82 -1.57 6.63
C VAL A 264 -3.99 -0.31 6.86
N GLY A 265 -4.57 0.85 6.59
CA GLY A 265 -3.92 2.16 6.72
C GLY A 265 -4.50 3.00 7.86
N THR A 266 -5.40 3.92 7.55
CA THR A 266 -5.99 4.91 8.49
C THR A 266 -6.56 4.27 9.77
N ALA A 267 -7.09 3.05 9.68
CA ALA A 267 -7.62 2.34 10.84
C ALA A 267 -6.56 2.13 11.95
N ASN A 268 -5.26 2.04 11.61
CA ASN A 268 -4.17 1.90 12.59
C ASN A 268 -4.06 3.12 13.52
N PHE A 269 -4.41 4.32 13.03
CA PHE A 269 -4.40 5.54 13.85
C PHE A 269 -5.62 5.63 14.76
N VAL A 270 -6.75 5.03 14.36
CA VAL A 270 -7.99 5.00 15.15
C VAL A 270 -7.93 3.88 16.19
N ASN A 271 -7.49 2.70 15.78
CA ASN A 271 -7.35 1.52 16.62
C ASN A 271 -6.10 0.72 16.20
N PRO A 272 -5.00 0.80 16.94
CA PRO A 272 -3.78 0.04 16.66
C PRO A 272 -3.98 -1.48 16.55
N LYS A 273 -5.05 -2.01 17.17
CA LYS A 273 -5.39 -3.44 17.14
C LYS A 273 -6.25 -3.83 15.91
N ALA A 274 -6.69 -2.87 15.10
CA ALA A 274 -7.58 -3.12 13.97
C ALA A 274 -7.08 -4.25 13.04
N PRO A 275 -5.78 -4.33 12.63
CA PRO A 275 -5.33 -5.42 11.79
C PRO A 275 -5.50 -6.81 12.43
N ILE A 276 -5.28 -6.91 13.75
CA ILE A 276 -5.42 -8.18 14.47
C ILE A 276 -6.90 -8.57 14.59
N GLU A 277 -7.75 -7.62 14.93
CA GLU A 277 -9.21 -7.81 15.01
C GLU A 277 -9.79 -8.21 13.65
N ILE A 278 -9.27 -7.68 12.55
CA ILE A 278 -9.62 -8.08 11.19
C ILE A 278 -9.26 -9.54 10.95
N ILE A 279 -8.05 -9.98 11.30
CA ILE A 279 -7.62 -11.39 11.14
C ILE A 279 -8.55 -12.32 11.92
N GLU A 280 -8.85 -11.98 13.17
CA GLU A 280 -9.75 -12.79 14.01
C GLU A 280 -11.18 -12.81 13.47
N GLY A 281 -11.68 -11.64 13.01
CA GLY A 281 -12.99 -11.50 12.40
C GLY A 281 -13.12 -12.36 11.13
N LEU A 282 -12.11 -12.35 10.26
CA LEU A 282 -12.04 -13.22 9.07
C LEU A 282 -12.11 -14.70 9.46
N LYS A 283 -11.30 -15.14 10.44
CA LYS A 283 -11.33 -16.53 10.94
C LYS A 283 -12.71 -16.94 11.44
N LYS A 284 -13.31 -16.10 12.30
CA LYS A 284 -14.64 -16.36 12.87
C LYS A 284 -15.71 -16.43 11.79
N TYR A 285 -15.69 -15.49 10.83
CA TYR A 285 -16.66 -15.45 9.74
C TYR A 285 -16.58 -16.70 8.85
N LEU A 286 -15.38 -17.08 8.42
CA LEU A 286 -15.18 -18.25 7.56
C LEU A 286 -15.57 -19.55 8.29
N ALA A 287 -15.21 -19.68 9.57
CA ALA A 287 -15.58 -20.83 10.38
C ALA A 287 -17.12 -20.96 10.53
N LYS A 288 -17.80 -19.85 10.86
CA LYS A 288 -19.27 -19.81 10.99
C LYS A 288 -19.98 -20.23 9.71
N ASN A 289 -19.42 -19.84 8.56
CA ASN A 289 -19.99 -20.16 7.24
C ASN A 289 -19.46 -21.48 6.64
N LYS A 290 -18.73 -22.29 7.41
CA LYS A 290 -18.17 -23.59 6.99
C LYS A 290 -17.23 -23.50 5.76
N ILE A 291 -16.51 -22.38 5.63
CA ILE A 291 -15.57 -22.13 4.55
C ILE A 291 -14.17 -22.47 5.01
N SER A 292 -13.53 -23.39 4.31
CA SER A 292 -12.26 -23.97 4.74
C SER A 292 -11.05 -23.06 4.49
N ALA A 293 -11.12 -22.13 3.52
CA ALA A 293 -10.00 -21.25 3.15
C ALA A 293 -10.46 -19.91 2.58
N VAL A 294 -9.72 -18.84 2.88
CA VAL A 294 -10.00 -17.48 2.40
C VAL A 294 -9.92 -17.37 0.88
N ASN A 295 -9.07 -18.17 0.23
CA ASN A 295 -8.92 -18.17 -1.23
C ASN A 295 -10.22 -18.48 -1.99
N LYS A 296 -11.17 -19.16 -1.35
CA LYS A 296 -12.49 -19.43 -1.96
C LYS A 296 -13.37 -18.19 -2.09
N PHE A 297 -12.99 -17.11 -1.43
CA PHE A 297 -13.70 -15.82 -1.48
C PHE A 297 -13.11 -14.83 -2.49
N ILE A 298 -11.87 -15.05 -2.92
CA ILE A 298 -11.21 -14.13 -3.85
C ILE A 298 -11.99 -14.10 -5.18
N GLY A 299 -12.50 -12.91 -5.53
CA GLY A 299 -13.24 -12.71 -6.77
C GLY A 299 -14.60 -13.43 -6.83
N SER A 300 -15.18 -13.74 -5.68
CA SER A 300 -16.47 -14.47 -5.61
C SER A 300 -17.71 -13.57 -5.71
N LEU A 301 -17.54 -12.31 -6.14
CA LEU A 301 -18.64 -11.39 -6.36
C LEU A 301 -19.61 -11.98 -7.41
N LYS A 302 -20.86 -12.10 -7.03
CA LYS A 302 -21.94 -12.52 -7.94
C LYS A 302 -22.53 -11.25 -8.61
N THR A 303 -22.44 -11.17 -9.92
CA THR A 303 -22.99 -10.08 -10.75
C THR A 303 -24.15 -10.61 -11.58
#